data_dd766a2b2a59b36a2723c51e5c14d2ae
#
_entry.id   dd766a2b2a59b36a2723c51e5c14d2ae
#
_cell.length_a   1.000
_cell.length_b   1.000
_cell.length_c   1.000
_cell.angle_alpha   90.00
_cell.angle_beta   90.00
_cell.angle_gamma   90.00
#
_symmetry.space_group_name_H-M   'P 1'
#
loop_
_entity.id
_entity.type
_entity.pdbx_description
1 polymer ?
#
loop_
_entity_poly.entity_id
_entity_poly.type
_entity_poly.pdbx_seq_one_letter_code
_entity_poly.pdbx_strand_id
1 'polypeptide(L)'
;MRELPKAEFWDMKRARVPETEIGILSGLDAAQAPEFAQKRRQTVHTLPYLKYDRPVPSALETLEKVQRAGVDLAVMTMRRVRELDEAFNRCNLGHFFPENRRYCLPNDYVKTGDVKDKPLLMAKALAELPPASNLWMVGDTEADIIAAKTHGIKVIGVLCGIRDRAQLEMHQPDLIANNLSEAVEIILNSQ
;
A
#
# COMPACT_ATOMS: atom_id res chain seq x y z
N MET A 1 28.33 14.75 -3.15
CA MET A 1 27.08 14.02 -2.88
C MET A 1 26.00 14.65 -3.76
N ARG A 2 25.30 13.86 -4.56
CA ARG A 2 24.21 14.33 -5.43
C ARG A 2 22.87 14.06 -4.74
N GLU A 3 22.05 15.07 -4.60
CA GLU A 3 20.65 14.87 -4.21
C GLU A 3 19.86 14.39 -5.42
N LEU A 4 19.24 13.21 -5.32
CA LEU A 4 18.43 12.66 -6.38
C LEU A 4 17.09 13.40 -6.47
N PRO A 5 16.65 13.83 -7.66
CA PRO A 5 15.30 14.30 -7.85
C PRO A 5 14.28 13.25 -7.44
N LYS A 6 13.15 13.69 -6.87
CA LYS A 6 12.10 12.79 -6.36
C LYS A 6 11.61 11.81 -7.44
N ALA A 7 11.45 12.27 -8.68
CA ALA A 7 11.01 11.43 -9.80
C ALA A 7 12.01 10.31 -10.06
N GLU A 8 13.31 10.63 -10.22
CA GLU A 8 14.38 9.67 -10.46
C GLU A 8 14.48 8.63 -9.32
N PHE A 9 14.36 9.08 -8.06
CA PHE A 9 14.33 8.19 -6.92
C PHE A 9 13.15 7.20 -6.99
N TRP A 10 11.94 7.68 -7.32
CA TRP A 10 10.77 6.83 -7.46
C TRP A 10 10.87 5.86 -8.64
N ASP A 11 11.47 6.27 -9.76
CA ASP A 11 11.71 5.37 -10.89
C ASP A 11 12.64 4.22 -10.51
N MET A 12 13.72 4.52 -9.77
CA MET A 12 14.60 3.49 -9.23
C MET A 12 13.87 2.58 -8.24
N LYS A 13 12.99 3.12 -7.38
CA LYS A 13 12.20 2.32 -6.45
C LYS A 13 11.21 1.40 -7.18
N ARG A 14 10.55 1.89 -8.24
CA ARG A 14 9.69 1.07 -9.11
C ARG A 14 10.51 -0.03 -9.80
N ALA A 15 11.67 0.31 -10.32
CA ALA A 15 12.59 -0.64 -10.95
C ALA A 15 13.25 -1.61 -9.95
N ARG A 16 12.96 -1.52 -8.65
CA ARG A 16 13.53 -2.34 -7.56
C ARG A 16 15.05 -2.25 -7.46
N VAL A 17 15.63 -1.11 -7.83
CA VAL A 17 17.06 -0.86 -7.65
C VAL A 17 17.41 -0.99 -6.17
N PRO A 18 18.44 -1.78 -5.81
CA PRO A 18 18.85 -1.94 -4.42
C PRO A 18 19.18 -0.61 -3.75
N GLU A 19 18.84 -0.46 -2.47
CA GLU A 19 19.12 0.77 -1.73
C GLU A 19 20.61 1.15 -1.70
N THR A 20 21.49 0.16 -1.70
CA THR A 20 22.95 0.37 -1.80
C THR A 20 23.34 0.99 -3.13
N GLU A 21 22.76 0.51 -4.24
CA GLU A 21 23.00 1.06 -5.57
C GLU A 21 22.45 2.48 -5.69
N ILE A 22 21.25 2.75 -5.15
CA ILE A 22 20.70 4.11 -5.05
C ILE A 22 21.68 5.03 -4.29
N GLY A 23 22.29 4.53 -3.21
CA GLY A 23 23.31 5.25 -2.46
C GLY A 23 24.51 5.64 -3.32
N ILE A 24 25.05 4.68 -4.08
CA ILE A 24 26.18 4.92 -4.99
C ILE A 24 25.83 5.93 -6.08
N LEU A 25 24.65 5.79 -6.70
CA LEU A 25 24.16 6.75 -7.70
C LEU A 25 23.95 8.16 -7.13
N SER A 26 23.74 8.26 -5.83
CA SER A 26 23.68 9.52 -5.09
C SER A 26 25.05 10.09 -4.71
N GLY A 27 26.15 9.41 -5.10
CA GLY A 27 27.52 9.83 -4.84
C GLY A 27 28.09 9.40 -3.49
N LEU A 28 27.52 8.38 -2.87
CA LEU A 28 28.11 7.70 -1.71
C LEU A 28 29.19 6.71 -2.19
N ASP A 29 30.22 6.52 -1.41
CA ASP A 29 31.23 5.49 -1.68
C ASP A 29 30.76 4.08 -1.30
N ALA A 30 31.58 3.08 -1.62
CA ALA A 30 31.26 1.66 -1.38
C ALA A 30 31.09 1.30 0.12
N ALA A 31 31.68 2.06 1.02
CA ALA A 31 31.54 1.86 2.47
C ALA A 31 30.26 2.55 3.00
N GLN A 32 29.95 3.74 2.51
CA GLN A 32 28.81 4.54 2.93
C GLN A 32 27.47 3.99 2.41
N ALA A 33 27.44 3.42 1.22
CA ALA A 33 26.18 2.97 0.59
C ALA A 33 25.46 1.85 1.37
N PRO A 34 26.13 0.82 1.90
CA PRO A 34 25.49 -0.17 2.78
C PRO A 34 24.95 0.43 4.08
N GLU A 35 25.68 1.35 4.69
CA GLU A 35 25.27 2.04 5.91
C GLU A 35 24.02 2.89 5.66
N PHE A 36 24.00 3.64 4.56
CA PHE A 36 22.81 4.36 4.10
C PHE A 36 21.61 3.44 3.93
N ALA A 37 21.77 2.32 3.23
CA ALA A 37 20.70 1.37 3.01
C ALA A 37 20.16 0.79 4.32
N GLN A 38 21.04 0.47 5.26
CA GLN A 38 20.65 -0.01 6.59
C GLN A 38 19.88 1.07 7.37
N LYS A 39 20.41 2.29 7.44
CA LYS A 39 19.79 3.39 8.15
C LYS A 39 18.43 3.73 7.56
N ARG A 40 18.31 3.76 6.23
CA ARG A 40 17.04 4.00 5.56
C ARG A 40 15.98 2.94 5.92
N ARG A 41 16.33 1.64 5.88
CA ARG A 41 15.41 0.56 6.29
C ARG A 41 14.95 0.69 7.74
N GLN A 42 15.82 1.16 8.63
CA GLN A 42 15.51 1.34 10.04
C GLN A 42 14.65 2.57 10.34
N THR A 43 14.61 3.56 9.43
CA THR A 43 14.00 4.86 9.72
C THR A 43 12.77 5.17 8.90
N VAL A 44 12.70 4.78 7.63
CA VAL A 44 11.71 5.30 6.66
C VAL A 44 10.24 5.05 7.05
N HIS A 45 9.96 3.99 7.82
CA HIS A 45 8.62 3.65 8.29
C HIS A 45 8.43 3.89 9.80
N THR A 46 9.36 4.57 10.46
CA THR A 46 9.21 4.89 11.89
C THR A 46 8.36 6.14 12.09
N LEU A 47 7.72 6.26 13.25
CA LEU A 47 6.80 7.34 13.58
C LEU A 47 7.30 8.75 13.23
N PRO A 48 8.59 9.14 13.51
CA PRO A 48 9.07 10.47 13.17
C PRO A 48 9.01 10.82 11.68
N TYR A 49 9.03 9.82 10.80
CA TYR A 49 9.00 10.02 9.34
C TYR A 49 7.59 9.92 8.75
N LEU A 50 6.67 9.26 9.43
CA LEU A 50 5.26 9.18 9.00
C LEU A 50 4.59 10.56 8.92
N LYS A 51 5.12 11.57 9.59
CA LYS A 51 4.65 12.96 9.46
C LYS A 51 4.69 13.53 8.03
N TYR A 52 5.43 12.89 7.14
CA TYR A 52 5.52 13.28 5.73
C TYR A 52 4.49 12.56 4.85
N ASP A 53 3.85 11.52 5.34
CA ASP A 53 2.80 10.83 4.60
C ASP A 53 1.60 11.76 4.38
N ARG A 54 1.01 11.66 3.22
CA ARG A 54 -0.18 12.42 2.83
C ARG A 54 -1.12 11.50 2.06
N PRO A 55 -2.43 11.67 2.18
CA PRO A 55 -3.38 11.05 1.27
C PRO A 55 -3.02 11.40 -0.18
N VAL A 56 -3.22 10.47 -1.09
CA VAL A 56 -3.11 10.79 -2.52
C VAL A 56 -4.21 11.80 -2.92
N PRO A 57 -4.01 12.57 -3.99
CA PRO A 57 -5.03 13.49 -4.48
C PRO A 57 -6.40 12.80 -4.61
N SER A 58 -7.47 13.49 -4.25
CA SER A 58 -8.85 13.00 -4.30
C SER A 58 -9.18 11.78 -3.44
N ALA A 59 -8.26 11.29 -2.59
CA ALA A 59 -8.51 10.11 -1.77
C ALA A 59 -9.72 10.31 -0.83
N LEU A 60 -9.79 11.44 -0.13
CA LEU A 60 -10.87 11.71 0.82
C LEU A 60 -12.22 11.81 0.12
N GLU A 61 -12.30 12.57 -0.97
CA GLU A 61 -13.52 12.69 -1.80
C GLU A 61 -13.98 11.34 -2.33
N THR A 62 -13.02 10.49 -2.73
CA THR A 62 -13.31 9.14 -3.22
C THR A 62 -13.87 8.25 -2.12
N LEU A 63 -13.28 8.30 -0.91
CA LEU A 63 -13.78 7.55 0.24
C LEU A 63 -15.17 8.00 0.67
N GLU A 64 -15.43 9.31 0.66
CA GLU A 64 -16.78 9.88 0.90
C GLU A 64 -17.79 9.39 -0.14
N LYS A 65 -17.39 9.26 -1.41
CA LYS A 65 -18.25 8.73 -2.46
C LYS A 65 -18.62 7.28 -2.19
N VAL A 66 -17.66 6.44 -1.81
CA VAL A 66 -17.89 5.03 -1.44
C VAL A 66 -18.84 4.94 -0.26
N GLN A 67 -18.65 5.73 0.78
CA GLN A 67 -19.50 5.81 1.96
C GLN A 67 -20.94 6.19 1.61
N ARG A 68 -21.12 7.23 0.77
CA ARG A 68 -22.46 7.64 0.29
C ARG A 68 -23.16 6.59 -0.56
N ALA A 69 -22.40 5.76 -1.25
CA ALA A 69 -22.92 4.61 -1.99
C ALA A 69 -23.31 3.40 -1.11
N GLY A 70 -23.09 3.51 0.22
CA GLY A 70 -23.43 2.42 1.15
C GLY A 70 -22.50 1.21 1.05
N VAL A 71 -21.31 1.36 0.47
CA VAL A 71 -20.32 0.28 0.33
C VAL A 71 -19.44 0.24 1.57
N ASP A 72 -19.28 -0.94 2.15
CA ASP A 72 -18.41 -1.17 3.30
C ASP A 72 -16.93 -1.04 2.91
N LEU A 73 -16.16 -0.36 3.74
CA LEU A 73 -14.75 -0.12 3.54
C LEU A 73 -13.92 -0.84 4.61
N ALA A 74 -12.89 -1.53 4.18
CA ALA A 74 -11.84 -2.03 5.06
C ALA A 74 -10.46 -1.59 4.54
N VAL A 75 -9.53 -1.33 5.43
CA VAL A 75 -8.14 -1.08 5.08
C VAL A 75 -7.28 -2.29 5.45
N MET A 76 -6.38 -2.65 4.54
CA MET A 76 -5.39 -3.69 4.76
C MET A 76 -4.00 -3.19 4.44
N THR A 77 -3.09 -3.26 5.41
CA THR A 77 -1.73 -2.75 5.26
C THR A 77 -0.72 -3.62 5.98
N MET A 78 0.50 -3.68 5.43
CA MET A 78 1.64 -4.33 6.07
C MET A 78 2.34 -3.41 7.09
N ARG A 79 1.78 -2.24 7.41
CA ARG A 79 2.19 -1.41 8.53
C ARG A 79 1.74 -2.03 9.86
N ARG A 80 2.42 -1.64 10.93
CA ARG A 80 2.03 -2.03 12.29
C ARG A 80 0.91 -1.15 12.81
N VAL A 81 0.20 -1.62 13.82
CA VAL A 81 -0.91 -0.89 14.48
C VAL A 81 -0.51 0.56 14.77
N ARG A 82 0.60 0.78 15.48
CA ARG A 82 1.06 2.14 15.84
C ARG A 82 1.34 3.05 14.64
N GLU A 83 1.79 2.46 13.52
CA GLU A 83 2.09 3.20 12.29
C GLU A 83 0.79 3.57 11.54
N LEU A 84 -0.20 2.68 11.57
CA LEU A 84 -1.51 2.91 11.00
C LEU A 84 -2.27 3.98 11.79
N ASP A 85 -2.30 3.86 13.11
CA ASP A 85 -2.99 4.79 14.00
C ASP A 85 -2.44 6.22 13.85
N GLU A 86 -1.12 6.38 13.77
CA GLU A 86 -0.49 7.68 13.51
C GLU A 86 -0.95 8.28 12.17
N ALA A 87 -0.97 7.48 11.10
CA ALA A 87 -1.43 7.94 9.79
C ALA A 87 -2.91 8.30 9.81
N PHE A 88 -3.74 7.49 10.48
CA PHE A 88 -5.18 7.70 10.59
C PHE A 88 -5.53 8.95 11.38
N ASN A 89 -4.87 9.17 12.51
CA ASN A 89 -5.09 10.36 13.34
C ASN A 89 -4.69 11.63 12.59
N ARG A 90 -3.56 11.61 11.90
CA ARG A 90 -3.07 12.79 11.17
C ARG A 90 -3.88 13.12 9.91
N CYS A 91 -4.37 12.12 9.21
CA CYS A 91 -5.11 12.29 7.97
C CYS A 91 -6.63 12.25 8.17
N ASN A 92 -7.11 12.16 9.40
CA ASN A 92 -8.52 12.05 9.75
C ASN A 92 -9.24 10.94 8.99
N LEU A 93 -8.64 9.74 8.91
CA LEU A 93 -9.18 8.61 8.17
C LEU A 93 -10.06 7.68 9.01
N GLY A 94 -10.08 7.87 10.33
CA GLY A 94 -10.76 6.96 11.27
C GLY A 94 -12.26 6.80 11.03
N HIS A 95 -12.91 7.84 10.52
CA HIS A 95 -14.35 7.82 10.25
C HIS A 95 -14.73 6.98 9.00
N PHE A 96 -13.78 6.76 8.08
CA PHE A 96 -13.99 5.85 6.93
C PHE A 96 -13.77 4.39 7.32
N PHE A 97 -12.86 4.14 8.27
CA PHE A 97 -12.43 2.80 8.64
C PHE A 97 -12.50 2.64 10.16
N PRO A 98 -13.62 2.22 10.71
CA PRO A 98 -13.73 1.91 12.14
C PRO A 98 -12.75 0.79 12.52
N GLU A 99 -12.45 0.63 13.80
CA GLU A 99 -11.37 -0.28 14.27
C GLU A 99 -11.54 -1.71 13.77
N ASN A 100 -12.77 -2.22 13.72
CA ASN A 100 -13.09 -3.55 13.21
C ASN A 100 -13.02 -3.68 11.67
N ARG A 101 -12.56 -2.65 10.98
CA ARG A 101 -12.29 -2.60 9.54
C ARG A 101 -10.83 -2.29 9.23
N ARG A 102 -9.94 -2.38 10.23
CA ARG A 102 -8.51 -2.11 10.09
C ARG A 102 -7.70 -3.38 10.24
N TYR A 103 -7.12 -3.83 9.16
CA TYR A 103 -6.28 -5.03 9.10
C TYR A 103 -4.83 -4.62 8.91
N CYS A 104 -4.04 -4.77 9.95
CA CYS A 104 -2.62 -4.42 9.99
C CYS A 104 -1.85 -5.40 10.87
N LEU A 105 -0.53 -5.27 10.88
CA LEU A 105 0.33 -6.17 11.63
C LEU A 105 0.42 -5.76 13.11
N PRO A 106 0.45 -6.71 14.05
CA PRO A 106 0.83 -6.44 15.44
C PRO A 106 2.16 -5.70 15.54
N ASN A 107 2.34 -4.93 16.62
CA ASN A 107 3.55 -4.11 16.78
C ASN A 107 4.84 -4.93 16.89
N ASP A 108 4.76 -6.15 17.36
CA ASP A 108 5.84 -7.11 17.56
C ASP A 108 5.97 -8.13 16.41
N TYR A 109 5.12 -8.03 15.39
CA TYR A 109 5.12 -8.97 14.27
C TYR A 109 6.46 -8.98 13.53
N VAL A 110 7.00 -10.19 13.32
CA VAL A 110 8.21 -10.41 12.52
C VAL A 110 7.81 -10.68 11.07
N LYS A 111 8.02 -9.70 10.20
CA LYS A 111 7.69 -9.83 8.78
C LYS A 111 8.55 -10.89 8.09
N THR A 112 7.90 -11.74 7.31
CA THR A 112 8.57 -12.70 6.42
C THR A 112 8.61 -12.22 4.96
N GLY A 113 7.79 -11.23 4.64
CA GLY A 113 7.70 -10.56 3.34
C GLY A 113 6.25 -10.29 2.95
N ASP A 114 5.99 -9.12 2.38
CA ASP A 114 4.63 -8.66 2.12
C ASP A 114 3.81 -9.65 1.26
N VAL A 115 4.45 -10.28 0.29
CA VAL A 115 3.82 -11.30 -0.58
C VAL A 115 3.38 -12.56 0.20
N LYS A 116 4.10 -12.91 1.26
CA LYS A 116 3.78 -14.07 2.12
C LYS A 116 2.80 -13.70 3.22
N ASP A 117 3.00 -12.54 3.83
CA ASP A 117 2.27 -12.14 5.02
C ASP A 117 0.87 -11.57 4.69
N LYS A 118 0.71 -10.87 3.54
CA LYS A 118 -0.56 -10.23 3.19
C LYS A 118 -1.69 -11.23 2.90
N PRO A 119 -1.47 -12.39 2.24
CA PRO A 119 -2.52 -13.41 2.13
C PRO A 119 -3.00 -13.94 3.48
N LEU A 120 -2.12 -14.07 4.48
CA LEU A 120 -2.51 -14.49 5.84
C LEU A 120 -3.36 -13.41 6.53
N LEU A 121 -3.01 -12.14 6.34
CA LEU A 121 -3.80 -11.03 6.84
C LEU A 121 -5.17 -10.95 6.14
N MET A 122 -5.24 -11.27 4.85
CA MET A 122 -6.49 -11.37 4.11
C MET A 122 -7.39 -12.51 4.63
N ALA A 123 -6.82 -13.68 4.90
CA ALA A 123 -7.57 -14.79 5.51
C ALA A 123 -8.21 -14.37 6.83
N LYS A 124 -7.46 -13.67 7.69
CA LYS A 124 -7.99 -13.11 8.94
C LYS A 124 -9.14 -12.12 8.68
N ALA A 125 -8.95 -11.19 7.75
CA ALA A 125 -9.97 -10.20 7.41
C ALA A 125 -11.27 -10.87 6.95
N LEU A 126 -11.18 -11.87 6.08
CA LEU A 126 -12.35 -12.60 5.57
C LEU A 126 -13.09 -13.41 6.65
N ALA A 127 -12.39 -13.88 7.66
CA ALA A 127 -13.00 -14.57 8.79
C ALA A 127 -13.76 -13.61 9.74
N GLU A 128 -13.39 -12.34 9.77
CA GLU A 128 -13.95 -11.34 10.69
C GLU A 128 -14.96 -10.39 10.01
N LEU A 129 -14.85 -10.21 8.68
CA LEU A 129 -15.76 -9.37 7.93
C LEU A 129 -17.11 -10.06 7.71
N PRO A 130 -18.22 -9.30 7.64
CA PRO A 130 -19.51 -9.85 7.23
C PRO A 130 -19.40 -10.49 5.84
N PRO A 131 -20.13 -11.58 5.59
CA PRO A 131 -20.20 -12.16 4.26
C PRO A 131 -20.67 -11.14 3.21
N ALA A 132 -19.97 -11.07 2.10
CA ALA A 132 -20.33 -10.18 0.99
C ALA A 132 -20.21 -10.93 -0.33
N SER A 133 -21.15 -10.68 -1.24
CA SER A 133 -21.20 -11.32 -2.56
C SER A 133 -20.29 -10.66 -3.59
N ASN A 134 -19.88 -9.42 -3.36
CA ASN A 134 -19.06 -8.65 -4.30
C ASN A 134 -17.92 -7.92 -3.55
N LEU A 135 -16.81 -8.64 -3.41
CA LEU A 135 -15.62 -8.13 -2.74
C LEU A 135 -14.57 -7.70 -3.78
N TRP A 136 -13.98 -6.54 -3.53
CA TRP A 136 -12.90 -6.01 -4.32
C TRP A 136 -11.71 -5.63 -3.45
N MET A 137 -10.52 -5.97 -3.90
CA MET A 137 -9.26 -5.41 -3.41
C MET A 137 -8.79 -4.32 -4.36
N VAL A 138 -8.37 -3.19 -3.81
CA VAL A 138 -7.68 -2.13 -4.56
C VAL A 138 -6.29 -1.96 -3.96
N GLY A 139 -5.25 -2.12 -4.75
CA GLY A 139 -3.88 -2.05 -4.26
C GLY A 139 -2.86 -1.73 -5.33
N ASP A 140 -1.67 -1.33 -4.91
CA ASP A 140 -0.60 -0.83 -5.80
C ASP A 140 0.61 -1.76 -5.89
N THR A 141 0.50 -2.96 -5.30
CA THR A 141 1.61 -3.91 -5.25
C THR A 141 1.20 -5.33 -5.63
N GLU A 142 2.19 -6.13 -6.00
CA GLU A 142 2.04 -7.58 -6.20
C GLU A 142 1.46 -8.28 -4.97
N ALA A 143 1.76 -7.80 -3.76
CA ALA A 143 1.24 -8.42 -2.54
C ALA A 143 -0.28 -8.25 -2.41
N ASP A 144 -0.84 -7.14 -2.90
CA ASP A 144 -2.28 -6.91 -2.96
C ASP A 144 -2.96 -7.90 -3.91
N ILE A 145 -2.38 -8.03 -5.11
CA ILE A 145 -2.93 -8.90 -6.16
C ILE A 145 -2.86 -10.37 -5.71
N ILE A 146 -1.72 -10.80 -5.19
CA ILE A 146 -1.54 -12.17 -4.72
C ILE A 146 -2.48 -12.48 -3.56
N ALA A 147 -2.61 -11.57 -2.59
CA ALA A 147 -3.53 -11.76 -1.46
C ALA A 147 -4.98 -11.92 -1.93
N ALA A 148 -5.45 -11.06 -2.81
CA ALA A 148 -6.80 -11.12 -3.37
C ALA A 148 -7.03 -12.43 -4.14
N LYS A 149 -6.13 -12.77 -5.07
CA LYS A 149 -6.25 -13.98 -5.89
C LYS A 149 -6.18 -15.27 -5.08
N THR A 150 -5.35 -15.33 -4.03
CA THR A 150 -5.27 -16.48 -3.13
C THR A 150 -6.64 -16.80 -2.50
N HIS A 151 -7.49 -15.79 -2.33
CA HIS A 151 -8.81 -15.95 -1.71
C HIS A 151 -9.97 -15.76 -2.68
N GLY A 152 -9.73 -15.75 -3.99
CA GLY A 152 -10.77 -15.61 -5.00
C GLY A 152 -11.48 -14.26 -5.03
N ILE A 153 -10.81 -13.19 -4.53
CA ILE A 153 -11.33 -11.83 -4.50
C ILE A 153 -10.90 -11.10 -5.77
N LYS A 154 -11.83 -10.36 -6.38
CA LYS A 154 -11.52 -9.49 -7.51
C LYS A 154 -10.53 -8.39 -7.08
N VAL A 155 -9.58 -8.04 -7.96
CA VAL A 155 -8.55 -7.06 -7.63
C VAL A 155 -8.31 -6.06 -8.75
N ILE A 156 -8.25 -4.78 -8.35
CA ILE A 156 -7.84 -3.68 -9.23
C ILE A 156 -6.45 -3.22 -8.79
N GLY A 157 -5.47 -3.31 -9.70
CA GLY A 157 -4.17 -2.70 -9.53
C GLY A 157 -4.24 -1.20 -9.80
N VAL A 158 -3.63 -0.34 -8.95
CA VAL A 158 -3.63 1.12 -9.18
C VAL A 158 -2.22 1.64 -9.44
N LEU A 159 -2.11 2.53 -10.45
CA LEU A 159 -0.83 3.09 -10.93
C LEU A 159 -0.36 4.30 -10.13
N CYS A 160 -1.14 4.80 -9.17
CA CYS A 160 -0.76 5.92 -8.31
C CYS A 160 0.20 5.54 -7.18
N GLY A 161 0.53 4.26 -7.04
CA GLY A 161 1.43 3.74 -6.03
C GLY A 161 2.84 3.45 -6.53
N ILE A 162 3.46 2.40 -5.97
CA ILE A 162 4.89 2.11 -6.19
C ILE A 162 5.17 1.26 -7.43
N ARG A 163 4.19 0.46 -7.92
CA ARG A 163 4.39 -0.40 -9.11
C ARG A 163 3.88 0.29 -10.37
N ASP A 164 4.59 0.05 -11.48
CA ASP A 164 4.13 0.42 -12.81
C ASP A 164 3.18 -0.64 -13.39
N ARG A 165 2.64 -0.33 -14.57
CA ARG A 165 1.68 -1.22 -15.25
C ARG A 165 2.27 -2.59 -15.55
N ALA A 166 3.47 -2.66 -16.11
CA ALA A 166 4.10 -3.93 -16.48
C ALA A 166 4.32 -4.82 -15.26
N GLN A 167 4.73 -4.24 -14.14
CA GLN A 167 4.91 -4.96 -12.88
C GLN A 167 3.58 -5.50 -12.31
N LEU A 168 2.50 -4.73 -12.38
CA LEU A 168 1.19 -5.20 -11.94
C LEU A 168 0.64 -6.29 -12.87
N GLU A 169 0.78 -6.13 -14.20
CA GLU A 169 0.32 -7.09 -15.20
C GLU A 169 0.98 -8.47 -15.05
N MET A 170 2.23 -8.54 -14.60
CA MET A 170 2.90 -9.82 -14.28
C MET A 170 2.14 -10.67 -13.27
N HIS A 171 1.34 -10.05 -12.40
CA HIS A 171 0.54 -10.74 -11.40
C HIS A 171 -0.93 -10.86 -11.77
N GLN A 172 -1.30 -10.43 -12.98
CA GLN A 172 -2.62 -10.60 -13.60
C GLN A 172 -3.77 -10.12 -12.70
N PRO A 173 -3.83 -8.84 -12.28
CA PRO A 173 -5.03 -8.30 -11.63
C PRO A 173 -6.23 -8.40 -12.59
N ASP A 174 -7.44 -8.39 -12.06
CA ASP A 174 -8.65 -8.39 -12.90
C ASP A 174 -8.72 -7.12 -13.76
N LEU A 175 -8.31 -5.99 -13.18
CA LEU A 175 -8.26 -4.69 -13.86
C LEU A 175 -7.07 -3.87 -13.38
N ILE A 176 -6.70 -2.86 -14.16
CA ILE A 176 -5.73 -1.82 -13.77
C ILE A 176 -6.37 -0.45 -13.98
N ALA A 177 -6.34 0.37 -12.94
CA ALA A 177 -6.81 1.75 -12.94
C ALA A 177 -5.65 2.73 -12.70
N ASN A 178 -5.79 3.97 -13.19
CA ASN A 178 -4.74 4.98 -12.99
C ASN A 178 -4.62 5.42 -11.53
N ASN A 179 -5.72 5.43 -10.79
CA ASN A 179 -5.78 5.91 -9.41
C ASN A 179 -6.98 5.31 -8.65
N LEU A 180 -7.08 5.66 -7.38
CA LEU A 180 -8.16 5.19 -6.50
C LEU A 180 -9.54 5.62 -7.00
N SER A 181 -9.68 6.85 -7.50
CA SER A 181 -10.98 7.35 -7.97
C SER A 181 -11.51 6.55 -9.14
N GLU A 182 -10.65 6.25 -10.14
CA GLU A 182 -11.03 5.41 -11.28
C GLU A 182 -11.38 3.99 -10.85
N ALA A 183 -10.61 3.41 -9.92
CA ALA A 183 -10.91 2.08 -9.38
C ALA A 183 -12.30 2.04 -8.70
N VAL A 184 -12.62 3.06 -7.92
CA VAL A 184 -13.93 3.19 -7.27
C VAL A 184 -15.07 3.35 -8.28
N GLU A 185 -14.88 4.16 -9.33
CA GLU A 185 -15.90 4.27 -10.41
C GLU A 185 -16.19 2.90 -11.05
N ILE A 186 -15.15 2.13 -11.35
CA ILE A 186 -15.30 0.78 -11.91
C ILE A 186 -16.10 -0.10 -10.97
N ILE A 187 -15.80 -0.11 -9.67
CA ILE A 187 -16.48 -0.93 -8.68
C ILE A 187 -17.95 -0.55 -8.56
N LEU A 188 -18.25 0.75 -8.44
CA LEU A 188 -19.61 1.25 -8.27
C LEU A 188 -20.48 0.98 -9.50
N ASN A 189 -19.91 1.01 -10.70
CA ASN A 189 -20.60 0.69 -11.94
C ASN A 189 -20.75 -0.84 -12.20
N SER A 190 -20.11 -1.67 -11.38
CA SER A 190 -20.13 -3.14 -11.50
C SER A 190 -21.13 -3.81 -10.54
N GLN A 191 -21.93 -3.02 -9.81
CA GLN A 191 -22.92 -3.48 -8.83
C GLN A 191 -24.24 -3.88 -9.48
#